data_827981a55ebce91a9ae71742cece338b
#
_entry.id   827981a55ebce91a9ae71742cece338b
#
_cell.length_a   1.000
_cell.length_b   1.000
_cell.length_c   1.000
_cell.angle_alpha   90.00
_cell.angle_beta   90.00
_cell.angle_gamma   90.00
#
_symmetry.space_group_name_H-M   'P 1'
#
loop_
_entity.id
_entity.type
_entity.pdbx_description
1 polymer ?
#
loop_
_entity_poly.entity_id
_entity_poly.type
_entity_poly.pdbx_seq_one_letter_code
_entity_poly.pdbx_strand_id
1 'polypeptide(L)'
;MEAFTVHHGLVAPMDRENVDTDAIIPKQFLKSIKRSGFGPNAFDEWRYMDHGEPGQDCAKRPKNPNFVLNQERYQGASILLARSNFGCGSSREHAPWALHDFGFRAIIGESFADIFFSNSFKNGLLPVVLSKAEIDALFGLTEHTPGYRLTVDLPAQVVLRPDGHAIPFEVDAFRKECMLNGWDDIGLTLLHAEKIREFEARRRVEQPWLFA
;
A
#
# COMPACT_ATOMS: atom_id res chain seq x y z
N MET A 1 -6.44 11.26 2.01
CA MET A 1 -5.12 10.57 1.88
C MET A 1 -4.12 11.51 1.21
N GLU A 2 -2.82 11.17 1.17
CA GLU A 2 -1.82 11.93 0.41
C GLU A 2 -1.98 11.67 -1.10
N ALA A 3 -1.91 12.72 -1.92
CA ALA A 3 -1.99 12.60 -3.37
C ALA A 3 -0.78 11.81 -3.92
N PHE A 4 -1.04 11.01 -4.94
CA PHE A 4 -0.03 10.26 -5.66
C PHE A 4 0.04 10.77 -7.11
N THR A 5 1.17 11.25 -7.53
CA THR A 5 1.41 11.68 -8.92
C THR A 5 2.53 10.88 -9.54
N VAL A 6 3.78 11.28 -9.30
CA VAL A 6 4.97 10.59 -9.75
C VAL A 6 5.79 10.20 -8.53
N HIS A 7 6.17 8.94 -8.43
CA HIS A 7 6.99 8.44 -7.33
C HIS A 7 8.26 7.76 -7.85
N HIS A 8 9.41 8.26 -7.40
CA HIS A 8 10.71 7.66 -7.68
C HIS A 8 11.23 6.96 -6.42
N GLY A 9 11.37 5.64 -6.45
CA GLY A 9 11.68 4.87 -5.26
C GLY A 9 12.65 3.72 -5.46
N LEU A 10 13.35 3.36 -4.37
CA LEU A 10 14.12 2.12 -4.26
C LEU A 10 13.15 0.93 -4.27
N VAL A 11 13.51 -0.11 -5.00
CA VAL A 11 12.71 -1.33 -5.14
C VAL A 11 13.20 -2.40 -4.17
N ALA A 12 12.27 -3.02 -3.43
CA ALA A 12 12.53 -4.22 -2.64
C ALA A 12 11.80 -5.42 -3.27
N PRO A 13 12.49 -6.54 -3.54
CA PRO A 13 11.88 -7.72 -4.14
C PRO A 13 11.27 -8.63 -3.08
N MET A 14 9.97 -8.88 -3.14
CA MET A 14 9.27 -9.90 -2.38
C MET A 14 8.95 -11.07 -3.32
N ASP A 15 9.94 -11.92 -3.58
CA ASP A 15 9.80 -13.04 -4.52
C ASP A 15 9.00 -14.19 -3.91
N ARG A 16 7.71 -13.92 -3.65
CA ARG A 16 6.73 -14.87 -3.10
C ARG A 16 5.39 -14.66 -3.73
N GLU A 17 4.76 -15.76 -4.13
CA GLU A 17 3.34 -15.80 -4.49
C GLU A 17 2.46 -15.95 -3.25
N ASN A 18 1.19 -15.58 -3.38
CA ASN A 18 0.18 -15.78 -2.34
C ASN A 18 0.58 -15.17 -0.97
N VAL A 19 1.22 -14.01 -0.98
CA VAL A 19 1.48 -13.27 0.25
C VAL A 19 0.16 -12.82 0.84
N ASP A 20 -0.27 -13.44 1.92
CA ASP A 20 -1.56 -13.17 2.54
C ASP A 20 -1.53 -12.00 3.53
N THR A 21 -2.72 -11.53 3.91
CA THR A 21 -2.85 -10.40 4.83
C THR A 21 -2.39 -10.71 6.25
N ASP A 22 -2.36 -11.99 6.67
CA ASP A 22 -1.80 -12.39 7.97
C ASP A 22 -0.27 -12.33 7.97
N ALA A 23 0.37 -12.65 6.84
CA ALA A 23 1.81 -12.45 6.66
C ALA A 23 2.17 -10.96 6.61
N ILE A 24 1.35 -10.12 5.96
CA ILE A 24 1.58 -8.66 5.90
C ILE A 24 1.44 -8.04 7.28
N ILE A 25 0.36 -8.35 8.01
CA ILE A 25 0.12 -7.86 9.37
C ILE A 25 -0.59 -8.94 10.21
N PRO A 26 0.10 -9.61 11.14
CA PRO A 26 -0.47 -10.67 11.98
C PRO A 26 -1.63 -10.19 12.85
N LYS A 27 -2.57 -11.10 13.11
CA LYS A 27 -3.85 -10.84 13.78
C LYS A 27 -3.75 -10.17 15.16
N GLN A 28 -2.67 -10.44 15.91
CA GLN A 28 -2.49 -9.86 17.25
C GLN A 28 -2.39 -8.34 17.23
N PHE A 29 -1.92 -7.73 16.11
CA PHE A 29 -1.77 -6.29 15.96
C PHE A 29 -3.07 -5.57 15.54
N LEU A 30 -4.13 -6.31 15.18
CA LEU A 30 -5.38 -5.74 14.67
C LEU A 30 -6.29 -5.12 15.74
N LYS A 31 -5.89 -5.17 17.01
CA LYS A 31 -6.67 -4.63 18.15
C LYS A 31 -6.62 -3.10 18.23
N SER A 32 -5.72 -2.45 17.51
CA SER A 32 -5.61 -0.99 17.51
C SER A 32 -6.74 -0.35 16.70
N ILE A 33 -7.35 0.70 17.25
CA ILE A 33 -8.34 1.55 16.55
C ILE A 33 -7.69 2.65 15.72
N LYS A 34 -6.37 2.82 15.79
CA LYS A 34 -5.61 3.80 15.02
C LYS A 34 -5.41 3.27 13.60
N ARG A 35 -5.27 4.18 12.63
CA ARG A 35 -4.95 3.84 11.23
C ARG A 35 -3.45 3.90 10.91
N SER A 36 -2.61 4.17 11.91
CA SER A 36 -1.16 4.33 11.79
C SER A 36 -0.43 3.64 12.93
N GLY A 37 0.88 3.44 12.77
CA GLY A 37 1.73 2.77 13.75
C GLY A 37 1.89 1.27 13.50
N PHE A 38 1.47 0.77 12.33
CA PHE A 38 1.58 -0.65 11.96
C PHE A 38 2.87 -0.99 11.21
N GLY A 39 3.57 0.00 10.64
CA GLY A 39 4.78 -0.20 9.86
C GLY A 39 5.86 -1.02 10.56
N PRO A 40 6.17 -0.80 11.84
CA PRO A 40 7.11 -1.62 12.59
C PRO A 40 6.76 -3.10 12.64
N ASN A 41 5.47 -3.44 12.56
CA ASN A 41 4.93 -4.80 12.61
C ASN A 41 4.58 -5.36 11.21
N ALA A 42 4.86 -4.62 10.14
CA ALA A 42 4.69 -5.15 8.79
C ALA A 42 5.60 -6.35 8.57
N PHE A 43 5.03 -7.46 8.07
CA PHE A 43 5.71 -8.75 7.91
C PHE A 43 6.35 -9.29 9.20
N ASP A 44 5.73 -9.07 10.35
CA ASP A 44 6.30 -9.32 11.68
C ASP A 44 6.94 -10.72 11.80
N GLU A 45 6.21 -11.78 11.46
CA GLU A 45 6.67 -13.17 11.56
C GLU A 45 7.85 -13.51 10.64
N TRP A 46 8.05 -12.73 9.57
CA TRP A 46 9.18 -12.93 8.65
C TRP A 46 10.37 -12.02 8.98
N ARG A 47 10.07 -10.83 9.53
CA ARG A 47 11.08 -9.80 9.85
C ARG A 47 11.82 -10.04 11.13
N TYR A 48 11.19 -10.70 12.11
CA TYR A 48 11.77 -10.92 13.44
C TYR A 48 11.95 -12.40 13.74
N MET A 49 12.91 -12.69 14.62
CA MET A 49 13.20 -14.06 15.06
C MET A 49 12.37 -14.48 16.28
N ASP A 50 11.73 -13.53 16.95
CA ASP A 50 10.84 -13.72 18.10
C ASP A 50 9.40 -13.47 17.70
N HIS A 51 8.44 -13.92 18.53
CA HIS A 51 7.03 -13.63 18.36
C HIS A 51 6.71 -12.18 18.77
N GLY A 52 6.01 -11.45 17.90
CA GLY A 52 5.65 -10.07 18.16
C GLY A 52 4.39 -9.91 18.99
N GLU A 53 4.44 -9.00 19.97
CA GLU A 53 3.30 -8.64 20.80
C GLU A 53 2.94 -7.15 20.66
N PRO A 54 1.65 -6.76 20.76
CA PRO A 54 1.24 -5.37 20.74
C PRO A 54 1.95 -4.52 21.81
N GLY A 55 2.51 -3.38 21.40
CA GLY A 55 3.23 -2.48 22.30
C GLY A 55 4.69 -2.82 22.54
N GLN A 56 5.21 -3.90 21.97
CA GLN A 56 6.62 -4.25 22.03
C GLN A 56 7.46 -3.25 21.20
N ASP A 57 8.63 -2.87 21.74
CA ASP A 57 9.58 -2.01 21.05
C ASP A 57 10.30 -2.79 19.93
N CYS A 58 9.82 -2.63 18.71
CA CYS A 58 10.36 -3.32 17.54
C CYS A 58 11.82 -2.98 17.24
N ALA A 59 12.35 -1.85 17.72
CA ALA A 59 13.76 -1.48 17.51
C ALA A 59 14.73 -2.41 18.27
N LYS A 60 14.26 -3.01 19.36
CA LYS A 60 15.07 -3.92 20.22
C LYS A 60 14.93 -5.40 19.86
N ARG A 61 14.02 -5.72 18.94
CA ARG A 61 13.75 -7.11 18.56
C ARG A 61 14.84 -7.68 17.64
N PRO A 62 15.17 -8.98 17.78
CA PRO A 62 16.14 -9.64 16.92
C PRO A 62 15.56 -9.75 15.49
N LYS A 63 16.19 -9.04 14.55
CA LYS A 63 15.78 -9.06 13.14
C LYS A 63 16.27 -10.33 12.45
N ASN A 64 15.45 -10.90 11.59
CA ASN A 64 15.82 -11.99 10.69
C ASN A 64 16.73 -11.43 9.56
N PRO A 65 18.02 -11.75 9.51
CA PRO A 65 18.94 -11.20 8.50
C PRO A 65 18.65 -11.71 7.08
N ASN A 66 17.94 -12.83 6.95
CA ASN A 66 17.62 -13.43 5.67
C ASN A 66 16.35 -12.83 5.04
N PHE A 67 15.58 -12.07 5.79
CA PHE A 67 14.39 -11.45 5.24
C PHE A 67 14.75 -10.19 4.44
N VAL A 68 14.24 -10.12 3.21
CA VAL A 68 14.61 -9.09 2.22
C VAL A 68 14.53 -7.67 2.75
N LEU A 69 13.45 -7.31 3.47
CA LEU A 69 13.26 -5.95 3.97
C LEU A 69 14.17 -5.59 5.17
N ASN A 70 14.90 -6.54 5.72
CA ASN A 70 15.91 -6.31 6.75
C ASN A 70 17.31 -6.13 6.16
N GLN A 71 17.52 -6.47 4.90
CA GLN A 71 18.81 -6.30 4.24
C GLN A 71 19.12 -4.83 4.00
N GLU A 72 20.35 -4.42 4.28
CA GLU A 72 20.82 -3.02 4.17
C GLU A 72 20.56 -2.42 2.78
N ARG A 73 20.79 -3.23 1.73
CA ARG A 73 20.59 -2.80 0.33
C ARG A 73 19.17 -2.37 -0.02
N TYR A 74 18.15 -2.75 0.77
CA TYR A 74 16.74 -2.42 0.58
C TYR A 74 16.18 -1.48 1.66
N GLN A 75 17.03 -0.95 2.54
CA GLN A 75 16.58 0.02 3.54
C GLN A 75 16.07 1.29 2.86
N GLY A 76 14.89 1.75 3.30
CA GLY A 76 14.23 2.90 2.70
C GLY A 76 13.55 2.60 1.34
N ALA A 77 13.38 1.32 1.00
CA ALA A 77 12.59 0.96 -0.19
C ALA A 77 11.16 1.47 -0.05
N SER A 78 10.66 2.09 -1.11
CA SER A 78 9.30 2.64 -1.20
C SER A 78 8.47 2.06 -2.34
N ILE A 79 9.05 1.14 -3.10
CA ILE A 79 8.37 0.32 -4.10
C ILE A 79 8.59 -1.14 -3.73
N LEU A 80 7.50 -1.89 -3.56
CA LEU A 80 7.55 -3.33 -3.32
C LEU A 80 7.27 -4.05 -4.65
N LEU A 81 8.18 -4.94 -5.06
CA LEU A 81 7.96 -5.83 -6.18
C LEU A 81 7.45 -7.17 -5.65
N ALA A 82 6.32 -7.66 -6.15
CA ALA A 82 5.64 -8.85 -5.69
C ALA A 82 5.30 -9.81 -6.82
N ARG A 83 4.98 -11.06 -6.48
CA ARG A 83 4.45 -12.06 -7.40
C ARG A 83 2.91 -12.04 -7.44
N SER A 84 2.33 -13.13 -7.93
CA SER A 84 0.89 -13.30 -8.09
C SER A 84 0.14 -13.37 -6.75
N ASN A 85 -1.14 -12.94 -6.80
CA ASN A 85 -2.11 -13.06 -5.72
C ASN A 85 -1.66 -12.42 -4.39
N PHE A 86 -1.00 -11.23 -4.48
CA PHE A 86 -0.56 -10.51 -3.30
C PHE A 86 -1.74 -9.92 -2.53
N GLY A 87 -1.70 -10.00 -1.19
CA GLY A 87 -2.75 -9.52 -0.30
C GLY A 87 -3.96 -10.45 -0.22
N CYS A 88 -3.81 -11.74 -0.55
CA CYS A 88 -4.85 -12.74 -0.40
C CYS A 88 -5.23 -13.00 1.07
N GLY A 89 -6.21 -13.87 1.31
CA GLY A 89 -6.68 -14.22 2.66
C GLY A 89 -7.77 -13.29 3.18
N SER A 90 -7.69 -12.92 4.44
CA SER A 90 -8.75 -12.16 5.11
C SER A 90 -8.83 -10.71 4.63
N SER A 91 -10.06 -10.19 4.53
CA SER A 91 -10.31 -8.78 4.21
C SER A 91 -9.86 -7.86 5.35
N ARG A 92 -8.66 -7.28 5.25
CA ARG A 92 -8.09 -6.42 6.29
C ARG A 92 -7.52 -5.14 5.71
N GLU A 93 -8.09 -4.02 6.11
CA GLU A 93 -7.59 -2.70 5.74
C GLU A 93 -6.24 -2.39 6.42
N HIS A 94 -5.93 -3.08 7.51
CA HIS A 94 -4.65 -2.97 8.22
C HIS A 94 -3.44 -3.39 7.36
N ALA A 95 -3.63 -4.27 6.37
CA ALA A 95 -2.53 -4.68 5.51
C ALA A 95 -2.01 -3.53 4.64
N PRO A 96 -2.83 -2.78 3.87
CA PRO A 96 -2.39 -1.54 3.22
C PRO A 96 -1.83 -0.50 4.19
N TRP A 97 -2.42 -0.33 5.40
CA TRP A 97 -1.89 0.60 6.39
C TRP A 97 -0.48 0.23 6.84
N ALA A 98 -0.24 -1.06 7.12
CA ALA A 98 1.07 -1.54 7.55
C ALA A 98 2.14 -1.31 6.47
N LEU A 99 1.81 -1.56 5.20
CA LEU A 99 2.72 -1.34 4.08
C LEU A 99 2.99 0.15 3.85
N HIS A 100 1.96 0.99 3.92
CA HIS A 100 2.10 2.43 3.77
C HIS A 100 2.93 3.03 4.93
N ASP A 101 2.64 2.65 6.18
CA ASP A 101 3.41 3.07 7.36
C ASP A 101 4.86 2.54 7.34
N PHE A 102 5.10 1.40 6.70
CA PHE A 102 6.46 0.89 6.50
C PHE A 102 7.27 1.78 5.55
N GLY A 103 6.59 2.51 4.66
CA GLY A 103 7.18 3.45 3.72
C GLY A 103 6.90 3.13 2.26
N PHE A 104 6.12 2.08 1.96
CA PHE A 104 5.76 1.78 0.57
C PHE A 104 4.72 2.77 0.04
N ARG A 105 4.95 3.23 -1.19
CA ARG A 105 4.03 4.09 -1.94
C ARG A 105 3.39 3.36 -3.13
N ALA A 106 4.09 2.38 -3.67
CA ALA A 106 3.60 1.53 -4.74
C ALA A 106 3.97 0.07 -4.51
N ILE A 107 3.11 -0.82 -4.97
CA ILE A 107 3.37 -2.26 -5.06
C ILE A 107 3.19 -2.66 -6.51
N ILE A 108 4.22 -3.26 -7.12
CA ILE A 108 4.19 -3.73 -8.49
C ILE A 108 4.14 -5.26 -8.45
N GLY A 109 3.12 -5.88 -9.05
CA GLY A 109 2.93 -7.32 -8.98
C GLY A 109 2.19 -7.90 -10.19
N GLU A 110 2.18 -9.24 -10.28
CA GLU A 110 1.47 -9.95 -11.36
C GLU A 110 -0.05 -9.89 -11.16
N SER A 111 -0.51 -9.98 -9.91
CA SER A 111 -1.92 -9.84 -9.53
C SER A 111 -2.07 -9.59 -8.04
N PHE A 112 -3.23 -9.10 -7.65
CA PHE A 112 -3.61 -8.80 -6.27
C PHE A 112 -4.98 -9.40 -5.95
N ALA A 113 -5.23 -9.73 -4.69
CA ALA A 113 -6.57 -10.04 -4.23
C ALA A 113 -7.47 -8.78 -4.30
N ASP A 114 -8.70 -8.94 -4.74
CA ASP A 114 -9.63 -7.85 -5.07
C ASP A 114 -9.83 -6.85 -3.92
N ILE A 115 -10.01 -7.34 -2.71
CA ILE A 115 -10.24 -6.50 -1.53
C ILE A 115 -8.97 -5.74 -1.17
N PHE A 116 -7.81 -6.40 -1.18
CA PHE A 116 -6.53 -5.75 -0.94
C PHE A 116 -6.27 -4.66 -1.98
N PHE A 117 -6.49 -4.96 -3.26
CA PHE A 117 -6.35 -4.02 -4.38
C PHE A 117 -7.20 -2.76 -4.17
N SER A 118 -8.49 -2.96 -3.85
CA SER A 118 -9.41 -1.86 -3.60
C SER A 118 -9.02 -1.03 -2.38
N ASN A 119 -8.65 -1.68 -1.26
CA ASN A 119 -8.25 -1.01 -0.03
C ASN A 119 -6.94 -0.24 -0.20
N SER A 120 -6.01 -0.72 -1.04
CA SER A 120 -4.74 -0.05 -1.32
C SER A 120 -4.99 1.33 -1.94
N PHE A 121 -5.85 1.45 -2.95
CA PHE A 121 -6.21 2.74 -3.54
C PHE A 121 -6.82 3.71 -2.54
N LYS A 122 -7.71 3.23 -1.66
CA LYS A 122 -8.36 4.07 -0.64
C LYS A 122 -7.39 4.61 0.41
N ASN A 123 -6.23 3.98 0.55
CA ASN A 123 -5.22 4.33 1.56
C ASN A 123 -3.95 4.95 0.95
N GLY A 124 -3.97 5.35 -0.32
CA GLY A 124 -2.83 6.05 -0.95
C GLY A 124 -1.64 5.15 -1.31
N LEU A 125 -1.85 3.84 -1.34
CA LEU A 125 -0.88 2.84 -1.79
C LEU A 125 -1.28 2.40 -3.21
N LEU A 126 -0.44 2.64 -4.20
CA LEU A 126 -0.74 2.34 -5.60
C LEU A 126 -0.36 0.89 -5.96
N PRO A 127 -1.33 -0.01 -6.17
CA PRO A 127 -1.06 -1.34 -6.74
C PRO A 127 -0.98 -1.24 -8.26
N VAL A 128 0.12 -1.70 -8.84
CA VAL A 128 0.40 -1.73 -10.28
C VAL A 128 0.46 -3.17 -10.76
N VAL A 129 -0.39 -3.52 -11.70
CA VAL A 129 -0.41 -4.87 -12.32
C VAL A 129 0.42 -4.85 -13.59
N LEU A 130 1.40 -5.73 -13.67
CA LEU A 130 2.22 -5.95 -14.87
C LEU A 130 2.21 -7.42 -15.28
N SER A 131 2.58 -7.69 -16.54
CA SER A 131 2.71 -9.07 -17.02
C SER A 131 3.79 -9.84 -16.24
N LYS A 132 3.63 -11.17 -16.17
CA LYS A 132 4.64 -12.03 -15.55
C LYS A 132 6.03 -11.81 -16.13
N ALA A 133 6.13 -11.64 -17.45
CA ALA A 133 7.42 -11.41 -18.12
C ALA A 133 8.11 -10.11 -17.65
N GLU A 134 7.35 -9.02 -17.49
CA GLU A 134 7.89 -7.76 -16.97
C GLU A 134 8.30 -7.91 -15.50
N ILE A 135 7.47 -8.59 -14.70
CA ILE A 135 7.78 -8.84 -13.29
C ILE A 135 9.07 -9.67 -13.15
N ASP A 136 9.23 -10.76 -13.93
CA ASP A 136 10.45 -11.57 -13.91
C ASP A 136 11.69 -10.74 -14.31
N ALA A 137 11.57 -9.89 -15.32
CA ALA A 137 12.65 -8.98 -15.73
C ALA A 137 13.01 -7.98 -14.62
N LEU A 138 12.01 -7.40 -13.95
CA LEU A 138 12.21 -6.46 -12.84
C LEU A 138 12.85 -7.12 -11.62
N PHE A 139 12.48 -8.37 -11.28
CA PHE A 139 13.16 -9.14 -10.23
C PHE A 139 14.63 -9.31 -10.55
N GLY A 140 14.97 -9.79 -11.76
CA GLY A 140 16.36 -9.95 -12.18
C GLY A 140 17.16 -8.65 -12.10
N LEU A 141 16.59 -7.52 -12.59
CA LEU A 141 17.25 -6.22 -12.49
C LEU A 141 17.46 -5.76 -11.04
N THR A 142 16.47 -5.95 -10.18
CA THR A 142 16.53 -5.56 -8.78
C THR A 142 17.59 -6.37 -8.01
N GLU A 143 17.73 -7.64 -8.32
CA GLU A 143 18.73 -8.52 -7.68
C GLU A 143 20.16 -8.20 -8.11
N HIS A 144 20.37 -7.97 -9.41
CA HIS A 144 21.70 -7.75 -9.99
C HIS A 144 22.19 -6.31 -9.89
N THR A 145 21.29 -5.34 -9.60
CA THR A 145 21.64 -3.92 -9.53
C THR A 145 21.43 -3.37 -8.11
N PRO A 146 22.49 -3.22 -7.30
CA PRO A 146 22.34 -2.58 -5.99
C PRO A 146 21.75 -1.17 -6.10
N GLY A 147 20.76 -0.86 -5.27
CA GLY A 147 20.11 0.45 -5.30
C GLY A 147 19.16 0.67 -6.48
N TYR A 148 18.67 -0.40 -7.11
CA TYR A 148 17.77 -0.32 -8.26
C TYR A 148 16.50 0.48 -7.92
N ARG A 149 16.19 1.46 -8.77
CA ARG A 149 15.07 2.37 -8.59
C ARG A 149 14.16 2.35 -9.81
N LEU A 150 12.88 2.57 -9.54
CA LEU A 150 11.86 2.77 -10.57
C LEU A 150 11.18 4.11 -10.37
N THR A 151 10.61 4.65 -11.44
CA THR A 151 9.68 5.77 -11.38
C THR A 151 8.29 5.26 -11.76
N VAL A 152 7.32 5.43 -10.89
CA VAL A 152 5.91 5.12 -11.15
C VAL A 152 5.20 6.43 -11.43
N ASP A 153 4.80 6.65 -12.67
CA ASP A 153 4.10 7.84 -13.15
C ASP A 153 2.62 7.49 -13.33
N LEU A 154 1.79 7.93 -12.39
CA LEU A 154 0.34 7.66 -12.42
C LEU A 154 -0.37 8.50 -13.50
N PRO A 155 -0.09 9.81 -13.68
CA PRO A 155 -0.61 10.57 -14.82
C PRO A 155 -0.41 9.89 -16.15
N ALA A 156 0.82 9.48 -16.47
CA ALA A 156 1.16 8.81 -17.73
C ALA A 156 0.81 7.32 -17.74
N GLN A 157 0.54 6.71 -16.58
CA GLN A 157 0.32 5.27 -16.40
C GLN A 157 1.47 4.41 -16.95
N VAL A 158 2.68 4.76 -16.53
CA VAL A 158 3.88 4.01 -16.89
C VAL A 158 4.79 3.78 -15.68
N VAL A 159 5.46 2.64 -15.67
CA VAL A 159 6.61 2.37 -14.82
C VAL A 159 7.85 2.58 -15.66
N LEU A 160 8.68 3.54 -15.27
CA LEU A 160 9.92 3.87 -15.97
C LEU A 160 11.12 3.23 -15.28
N ARG A 161 11.91 2.51 -16.05
CA ARG A 161 13.19 1.95 -15.64
C ARG A 161 14.33 3.00 -15.80
N PRO A 162 15.46 2.82 -15.09
CA PRO A 162 16.61 3.72 -15.24
C PRO A 162 17.19 3.82 -16.66
N ASP A 163 17.00 2.78 -17.48
CA ASP A 163 17.45 2.74 -18.89
C ASP A 163 16.48 3.46 -19.86
N GLY A 164 15.41 4.06 -19.34
CA GLY A 164 14.40 4.75 -20.13
C GLY A 164 13.29 3.87 -20.68
N HIS A 165 13.33 2.54 -20.43
CA HIS A 165 12.24 1.64 -20.83
C HIS A 165 10.97 1.95 -20.04
N ALA A 166 9.87 2.23 -20.73
CA ALA A 166 8.56 2.51 -20.15
C ALA A 166 7.65 1.29 -20.26
N ILE A 167 7.13 0.85 -19.13
CA ILE A 167 6.20 -0.27 -19.04
C ILE A 167 4.81 0.30 -18.74
N PRO A 168 3.85 0.21 -19.67
CA PRO A 168 2.50 0.74 -19.44
C PRO A 168 1.73 -0.12 -18.43
N PHE A 169 0.86 0.53 -17.64
CA PHE A 169 -0.12 -0.15 -16.80
C PHE A 169 -1.48 0.54 -16.85
N GLU A 170 -2.51 -0.19 -16.48
CA GLU A 170 -3.88 0.33 -16.50
C GLU A 170 -4.38 0.60 -15.08
N VAL A 171 -5.08 1.70 -14.91
CA VAL A 171 -5.83 2.05 -13.70
C VAL A 171 -7.19 2.59 -14.12
N ASP A 172 -8.23 2.14 -13.43
CA ASP A 172 -9.58 2.70 -13.59
C ASP A 172 -9.58 4.22 -13.43
N ALA A 173 -10.29 4.93 -14.31
CA ALA A 173 -10.25 6.39 -14.39
C ALA A 173 -10.66 7.06 -13.07
N PHE A 174 -11.68 6.54 -12.38
CA PHE A 174 -12.14 7.09 -11.10
C PHE A 174 -11.11 6.87 -9.99
N ARG A 175 -10.51 5.68 -9.90
CA ARG A 175 -9.43 5.39 -8.95
C ARG A 175 -8.21 6.27 -9.19
N LYS A 176 -7.86 6.47 -10.46
CA LYS A 176 -6.77 7.38 -10.86
C LYS A 176 -7.04 8.81 -10.39
N GLU A 177 -8.25 9.32 -10.63
CA GLU A 177 -8.65 10.66 -10.20
C GLU A 177 -8.59 10.81 -8.67
N CYS A 178 -9.10 9.83 -7.91
CA CYS A 178 -9.02 9.81 -6.45
C CYS A 178 -7.58 9.86 -5.95
N MET A 179 -6.69 9.05 -6.53
CA MET A 179 -5.27 9.00 -6.15
C MET A 179 -4.55 10.31 -6.47
N LEU A 180 -4.79 10.88 -7.66
CA LEU A 180 -4.16 12.15 -8.09
C LEU A 180 -4.54 13.32 -7.19
N ASN A 181 -5.77 13.34 -6.69
CA ASN A 181 -6.30 14.41 -5.84
C ASN A 181 -6.17 14.11 -4.33
N GLY A 182 -5.75 12.90 -3.95
CA GLY A 182 -5.68 12.48 -2.56
C GLY A 182 -7.06 12.28 -1.90
N TRP A 183 -8.09 11.98 -2.68
CA TRP A 183 -9.45 11.78 -2.17
C TRP A 183 -9.65 10.35 -1.66
N ASP A 184 -9.96 10.23 -0.39
CA ASP A 184 -10.55 9.03 0.20
C ASP A 184 -12.08 9.13 0.18
N ASP A 185 -12.77 8.12 0.72
CA ASP A 185 -14.24 8.08 0.77
C ASP A 185 -14.83 9.32 1.48
N ILE A 186 -14.15 9.83 2.51
CA ILE A 186 -14.54 11.06 3.22
C ILE A 186 -14.29 12.29 2.35
N GLY A 187 -13.12 12.38 1.73
CA GLY A 187 -12.76 13.48 0.82
C GLY A 187 -13.74 13.62 -0.33
N LEU A 188 -14.16 12.50 -0.94
CA LEU A 188 -15.19 12.49 -1.98
C LEU A 188 -16.54 13.04 -1.47
N THR A 189 -16.96 12.64 -0.27
CA THR A 189 -18.18 13.14 0.34
C THR A 189 -18.11 14.64 0.57
N LEU A 190 -16.96 15.15 1.01
CA LEU A 190 -16.75 16.58 1.30
C LEU A 190 -16.77 17.47 0.04
N LEU A 191 -16.60 16.92 -1.15
CA LEU A 191 -16.86 17.66 -2.40
C LEU A 191 -18.30 18.17 -2.50
N HIS A 192 -19.23 17.57 -1.74
CA HIS A 192 -20.64 17.95 -1.67
C HIS A 192 -21.02 18.60 -0.34
N ALA A 193 -20.06 19.18 0.39
CA ALA A 193 -20.27 19.71 1.75
C ALA A 193 -21.42 20.72 1.84
N GLU A 194 -21.63 21.58 0.83
CA GLU A 194 -22.75 22.53 0.81
C GLU A 194 -24.10 21.84 0.74
N LYS A 195 -24.25 20.87 -0.16
CA LYS A 195 -25.48 20.08 -0.28
C LYS A 195 -25.78 19.31 1.01
N ILE A 196 -24.75 18.82 1.69
CA ILE A 196 -24.89 18.15 2.98
C ILE A 196 -25.41 19.13 4.03
N ARG A 197 -24.84 20.34 4.13
CA ARG A 197 -25.29 21.37 5.07
C ARG A 197 -26.76 21.81 4.81
N GLU A 198 -27.12 21.98 3.55
CA GLU A 198 -28.52 22.31 3.16
C GLU A 198 -29.48 21.18 3.58
N PHE A 199 -29.10 19.93 3.34
CA PHE A 199 -29.89 18.77 3.76
C PHE A 199 -30.02 18.72 5.28
N GLU A 200 -28.94 18.89 6.04
CA GLU A 200 -28.94 18.87 7.50
C GLU A 200 -29.81 20.02 8.06
N ALA A 201 -29.70 21.22 7.51
CA ALA A 201 -30.49 22.38 7.92
C ALA A 201 -32.00 22.11 7.76
N ARG A 202 -32.39 21.59 6.58
CA ARG A 202 -33.78 21.20 6.33
C ARG A 202 -34.24 20.10 7.30
N ARG A 203 -33.41 19.07 7.51
CA ARG A 203 -33.73 17.94 8.37
C ARG A 203 -33.87 18.34 9.83
N ARG A 204 -33.12 19.32 10.31
CA ARG A 204 -33.27 19.88 11.68
C ARG A 204 -34.63 20.50 11.90
N VAL A 205 -35.24 21.10 10.87
CA VAL A 205 -36.57 21.68 10.95
C VAL A 205 -37.65 20.61 10.86
N GLU A 206 -37.51 19.66 9.94
CA GLU A 206 -38.51 18.63 9.68
C GLU A 206 -38.49 17.53 10.76
N GLN A 207 -37.35 17.22 11.33
CA GLN A 207 -37.13 16.09 12.26
C GLN A 207 -36.19 16.49 13.42
N PRO A 208 -36.58 17.47 14.25
CA PRO A 208 -35.67 18.01 15.29
C PRO A 208 -35.21 16.98 16.33
N TRP A 209 -35.98 15.91 16.55
CA TRP A 209 -35.64 14.83 17.49
C TRP A 209 -34.40 14.01 17.09
N LEU A 210 -33.91 14.11 15.84
CA LEU A 210 -32.68 13.46 15.41
C LEU A 210 -31.41 14.23 15.78
N PHE A 211 -31.56 15.45 16.28
CA PHE A 211 -30.45 16.36 16.60
C PHE A 211 -30.46 16.83 18.07
N ALA A 212 -31.25 16.16 18.90
CA ALA A 212 -31.38 16.43 20.33
C ALA A 212 -30.27 15.75 21.15
#